data_fab11f578f416ae07c726b5a04a813c2
#
_entry.id   fab11f578f416ae07c726b5a04a813c2
#
_cell.length_a   1.000
_cell.length_b   1.000
_cell.length_c   1.000
_cell.angle_alpha   90.00
_cell.angle_beta   90.00
_cell.angle_gamma   90.00
#
_symmetry.space_group_name_H-M   'P 1'
#
loop_
_entity.id
_entity.type
_entity.pdbx_description
1 polymer ?
#
loop_
_entity_poly.entity_id
_entity_poly.type
_entity_poly.pdbx_seq_one_letter_code
_entity_poly.pdbx_strand_id
1 'polypeptide(L)'
;MLECVGVSKKFGGLEALKKVDFTVNKNEIAGLVGPNGSGKTTLLNVISGVYKPDSGKVLFMNEDISKLSPHLVCSKGITKTSQSVQSFPDMTTLENVLTGVLFGREEAKEHDPIRKAEELLEFVGLDQQKFNVPAKNLNVVELRRVQLARALATAPKLLLLDEILTGLTPKESDEAIALVKLIREQGVTILMVEHVMKVIMGLCDRVTVLHHGEKICEGTPEEVCNDENVVKVYLGKKFSFYED
;
A
#
# COMPACT_ATOMS: atom_id res chain seq x y z
N MET A 1 0.94 10.41 -11.83
CA MET A 1 -0.13 10.52 -10.82
C MET A 1 0.41 10.95 -9.47
N LEU A 2 1.39 10.23 -8.92
CA LEU A 2 2.16 10.60 -7.73
C LEU A 2 3.61 10.86 -8.13
N GLU A 3 4.22 11.90 -7.56
CA GLU A 3 5.63 12.24 -7.79
C GLU A 3 6.27 12.71 -6.48
N CYS A 4 7.33 12.06 -6.07
CA CYS A 4 8.22 12.49 -5.00
C CYS A 4 9.47 13.09 -5.64
N VAL A 5 9.80 14.35 -5.34
CA VAL A 5 10.94 15.08 -5.91
C VAL A 5 11.92 15.41 -4.80
N GLY A 6 13.09 14.76 -4.82
CA GLY A 6 14.17 14.97 -3.87
C GLY A 6 13.77 14.81 -2.41
N VAL A 7 12.85 13.88 -2.10
CA VAL A 7 12.29 13.69 -0.75
C VAL A 7 13.35 13.18 0.21
N SER A 8 13.57 13.92 1.29
CA SER A 8 14.45 13.51 2.39
C SER A 8 13.70 13.48 3.71
N LYS A 9 14.06 12.53 4.60
CA LYS A 9 13.52 12.41 5.95
C LYS A 9 14.57 11.93 6.92
N LYS A 10 14.70 12.63 8.06
CA LYS A 10 15.62 12.30 9.15
C LYS A 10 14.86 12.02 10.44
N PHE A 11 15.39 11.12 11.23
CA PHE A 11 14.96 10.85 12.59
C PHE A 11 16.19 10.91 13.51
N GLY A 12 16.33 12.02 14.24
CA GLY A 12 17.57 12.31 14.96
C GLY A 12 18.78 12.32 14.03
N GLY A 13 19.77 11.48 14.28
CA GLY A 13 20.97 11.34 13.43
C GLY A 13 20.81 10.41 12.22
N LEU A 14 19.68 9.68 12.12
CA LEU A 14 19.43 8.72 11.02
C LEU A 14 18.71 9.41 9.86
N GLU A 15 19.32 9.40 8.69
CA GLU A 15 18.69 9.84 7.44
C GLU A 15 18.01 8.66 6.77
N ALA A 16 16.69 8.55 7.00
CA ALA A 16 15.87 7.41 6.53
C ALA A 16 15.50 7.52 5.04
N LEU A 17 15.45 8.74 4.48
CA LEU A 17 15.31 9.01 3.05
C LEU A 17 16.28 10.10 2.64
N LYS A 18 16.98 9.92 1.51
CA LYS A 18 18.04 10.80 1.02
C LYS A 18 17.73 11.20 -0.42
N LYS A 19 17.07 12.35 -0.59
CA LYS A 19 16.73 12.93 -1.91
C LYS A 19 16.09 11.91 -2.86
N VAL A 20 15.10 11.17 -2.37
CA VAL A 20 14.42 10.13 -3.14
C VAL A 20 13.53 10.76 -4.20
N ASP A 21 13.79 10.43 -5.48
CA ASP A 21 12.89 10.66 -6.60
C ASP A 21 12.12 9.38 -6.89
N PHE A 22 10.79 9.46 -6.81
CA PHE A 22 9.91 8.30 -6.96
C PHE A 22 8.60 8.71 -7.64
N THR A 23 8.10 7.88 -8.54
CA THR A 23 6.86 8.17 -9.27
C THR A 23 5.92 6.98 -9.27
N VAL A 24 4.61 7.24 -9.34
CA VAL A 24 3.56 6.25 -9.63
C VAL A 24 2.67 6.80 -10.74
N ASN A 25 2.50 6.05 -11.82
CA ASN A 25 1.63 6.41 -12.91
C ASN A 25 0.16 6.07 -12.61
N LYS A 26 -0.76 6.64 -13.36
CA LYS A 26 -2.18 6.32 -13.22
C LYS A 26 -2.44 4.88 -13.68
N ASN A 27 -3.27 4.15 -12.93
CA ASN A 27 -3.66 2.78 -13.21
C ASN A 27 -2.49 1.77 -13.23
N GLU A 28 -1.39 2.09 -12.53
CA GLU A 28 -0.20 1.27 -12.36
C GLU A 28 -0.28 0.50 -11.04
N ILE A 29 0.25 -0.71 -11.00
CA ILE A 29 0.68 -1.37 -9.77
C ILE A 29 2.19 -1.18 -9.64
N ALA A 30 2.60 -0.21 -8.85
CA ALA A 30 4.01 0.06 -8.56
C ALA A 30 4.46 -0.72 -7.32
N GLY A 31 5.58 -1.43 -7.44
CA GLY A 31 6.24 -2.12 -6.33
C GLY A 31 7.33 -1.26 -5.71
N LEU A 32 7.40 -1.21 -4.38
CA LEU A 32 8.49 -0.60 -3.64
C LEU A 32 9.15 -1.67 -2.76
N VAL A 33 10.36 -2.04 -3.11
CA VAL A 33 11.09 -3.14 -2.48
C VAL A 33 12.42 -2.68 -1.89
N GLY A 34 13.05 -3.50 -1.09
CA GLY A 34 14.34 -3.21 -0.44
C GLY A 34 14.47 -3.95 0.89
N PRO A 35 15.68 -4.08 1.45
CA PRO A 35 15.91 -4.69 2.76
C PRO A 35 15.16 -3.98 3.89
N ASN A 36 15.10 -4.62 5.05
CA ASN A 36 14.60 -3.96 6.26
C ASN A 36 15.45 -2.73 6.58
N GLY A 37 14.78 -1.62 6.95
CA GLY A 37 15.46 -0.36 7.22
C GLY A 37 15.86 0.44 5.96
N SER A 38 15.49 0.01 4.76
CA SER A 38 15.83 0.75 3.53
C SER A 38 15.05 2.05 3.31
N GLY A 39 13.99 2.31 4.09
CA GLY A 39 13.20 3.54 4.00
C GLY A 39 11.79 3.38 3.39
N LYS A 40 11.37 2.17 2.98
CA LYS A 40 10.06 1.91 2.33
C LYS A 40 8.87 2.44 3.13
N THR A 41 8.72 1.98 4.37
CA THR A 41 7.63 2.43 5.26
C THR A 41 7.72 3.92 5.56
N THR A 42 8.93 4.48 5.63
CA THR A 42 9.14 5.93 5.79
C THR A 42 8.61 6.68 4.58
N LEU A 43 8.89 6.21 3.36
CA LEU A 43 8.37 6.82 2.12
C LEU A 43 6.84 6.73 2.05
N LEU A 44 6.25 5.56 2.35
CA LEU A 44 4.79 5.43 2.44
C LEU A 44 4.18 6.39 3.46
N ASN A 45 4.83 6.56 4.62
CA ASN A 45 4.37 7.48 5.66
C ASN A 45 4.52 8.96 5.26
N VAL A 46 5.52 9.29 4.45
CA VAL A 46 5.66 10.63 3.86
C VAL A 46 4.56 10.87 2.84
N ILE A 47 4.31 9.93 1.93
CA ILE A 47 3.25 10.04 0.91
C ILE A 47 1.87 10.16 1.56
N SER A 48 1.59 9.39 2.62
CA SER A 48 0.30 9.42 3.33
C SER A 48 0.14 10.60 4.31
N GLY A 49 1.14 11.48 4.42
CA GLY A 49 1.10 12.67 5.28
C GLY A 49 1.32 12.41 6.78
N VAL A 50 1.63 11.15 7.17
CA VAL A 50 1.99 10.79 8.56
C VAL A 50 3.28 11.47 8.97
N TYR A 51 4.27 11.51 8.06
CA TYR A 51 5.49 12.28 8.24
C TYR A 51 5.56 13.41 7.21
N LYS A 52 6.02 14.58 7.65
CA LYS A 52 6.41 15.65 6.72
C LYS A 52 7.81 15.39 6.22
N PRO A 53 8.11 15.56 4.93
CA PRO A 53 9.48 15.54 4.43
C PRO A 53 10.26 16.70 5.04
N ASP A 54 11.55 16.50 5.30
CA ASP A 54 12.45 17.56 5.78
C ASP A 54 12.95 18.41 4.61
N SER A 55 13.03 17.83 3.41
CA SER A 55 13.26 18.52 2.13
C SER A 55 12.61 17.76 0.98
N GLY A 56 12.50 18.41 -0.17
CA GLY A 56 11.81 17.89 -1.34
C GLY A 56 10.30 18.09 -1.29
N LYS A 57 9.59 17.49 -2.23
CA LYS A 57 8.13 17.63 -2.38
C LYS A 57 7.47 16.30 -2.71
N VAL A 58 6.21 16.17 -2.31
CA VAL A 58 5.31 15.11 -2.76
C VAL A 58 4.17 15.77 -3.53
N LEU A 59 4.06 15.46 -4.81
CA LEU A 59 3.02 15.95 -5.69
C LEU A 59 2.03 14.83 -5.97
N PHE A 60 0.75 15.08 -5.79
CA PHE A 60 -0.32 14.16 -6.16
C PHE A 60 -1.29 14.86 -7.11
N MET A 61 -1.44 14.32 -8.32
CA MET A 61 -2.23 14.94 -9.39
C MET A 61 -1.83 16.41 -9.63
N ASN A 62 -0.52 16.69 -9.61
CA ASN A 62 0.13 18.01 -9.74
C ASN A 62 -0.09 18.97 -8.57
N GLU A 63 -0.76 18.56 -7.49
CA GLU A 63 -0.88 19.34 -6.25
C GLU A 63 0.19 18.98 -5.24
N ASP A 64 0.82 19.95 -4.60
CA ASP A 64 1.80 19.71 -3.51
C ASP A 64 1.05 19.32 -2.23
N ILE A 65 1.23 18.07 -1.82
CA ILE A 65 0.62 17.49 -0.61
C ILE A 65 1.61 17.36 0.55
N SER A 66 2.86 17.81 0.40
CA SER A 66 3.97 17.59 1.34
C SER A 66 3.65 18.03 2.77
N LYS A 67 2.81 19.04 2.93
CA LYS A 67 2.45 19.62 4.22
C LYS A 67 1.06 19.23 4.73
N LEU A 68 0.31 18.44 3.96
CA LEU A 68 -1.05 18.05 4.34
C LEU A 68 -1.02 17.00 5.46
N SER A 69 -1.99 17.05 6.36
CA SER A 69 -2.22 16.02 7.38
C SER A 69 -2.83 14.75 6.76
N PRO A 70 -2.74 13.58 7.43
CA PRO A 70 -3.23 12.32 6.85
C PRO A 70 -4.69 12.37 6.39
N HIS A 71 -5.58 13.01 7.14
CA HIS A 71 -6.99 13.09 6.75
C HIS A 71 -7.19 13.95 5.48
N LEU A 72 -6.40 15.02 5.29
CA LEU A 72 -6.42 15.82 4.06
C LEU A 72 -5.81 15.07 2.87
N VAL A 73 -4.77 14.27 3.10
CA VAL A 73 -4.22 13.37 2.07
C VAL A 73 -5.26 12.32 1.67
N CYS A 74 -5.97 11.74 2.63
CA CYS A 74 -7.06 10.80 2.37
C CYS A 74 -8.19 11.47 1.57
N SER A 75 -8.62 12.68 1.92
CA SER A 75 -9.65 13.42 1.17
C SER A 75 -9.23 13.75 -0.26
N LYS A 76 -7.93 13.86 -0.56
CA LYS A 76 -7.41 13.98 -1.94
C LYS A 76 -7.47 12.66 -2.71
N GLY A 77 -7.60 11.52 -2.03
CA GLY A 77 -7.73 10.19 -2.62
C GLY A 77 -6.51 9.30 -2.47
N ILE A 78 -5.66 9.53 -1.48
CA ILE A 78 -4.58 8.60 -1.12
C ILE A 78 -4.94 7.92 0.19
N THR A 79 -5.07 6.59 0.18
CA THR A 79 -5.37 5.81 1.38
C THR A 79 -4.29 4.75 1.58
N LYS A 80 -3.85 4.59 2.83
CA LYS A 80 -2.84 3.60 3.22
C LYS A 80 -3.46 2.52 4.10
N THR A 81 -3.17 1.24 3.81
CA THR A 81 -3.32 0.16 4.79
C THR A 81 -2.13 0.14 5.74
N SER A 82 -2.32 -0.32 6.96
CA SER A 82 -1.24 -0.46 7.94
C SER A 82 -0.70 -1.88 7.92
N GLN A 83 0.61 -2.04 8.12
CA GLN A 83 1.28 -3.34 8.27
C GLN A 83 0.69 -4.13 9.46
N SER A 84 0.47 -3.48 10.60
CA SER A 84 -0.30 -4.07 11.69
C SER A 84 -1.79 -3.86 11.43
N VAL A 85 -2.56 -4.95 11.55
CA VAL A 85 -4.01 -4.86 11.36
C VAL A 85 -4.62 -3.96 12.42
N GLN A 86 -4.99 -2.74 12.00
CA GLN A 86 -5.67 -1.78 12.85
C GLN A 86 -7.16 -1.84 12.56
N SER A 87 -7.93 -2.37 13.49
CA SER A 87 -9.39 -2.34 13.46
C SER A 87 -9.92 -1.64 14.72
N PHE A 88 -11.19 -1.27 14.68
CA PHE A 88 -11.94 -0.91 15.89
C PHE A 88 -12.47 -2.23 16.48
N PRO A 89 -11.83 -2.78 17.51
CA PRO A 89 -12.03 -4.18 17.91
C PRO A 89 -13.45 -4.47 18.42
N ASP A 90 -14.09 -3.50 19.03
CA ASP A 90 -15.43 -3.64 19.61
C ASP A 90 -16.56 -3.28 18.62
N MET A 91 -16.22 -2.64 17.49
CA MET A 91 -17.16 -2.40 16.40
C MET A 91 -17.32 -3.68 15.54
N THR A 92 -18.49 -3.86 14.98
CA THR A 92 -18.74 -4.91 14.01
C THR A 92 -17.89 -4.73 12.75
N THR A 93 -17.75 -5.78 11.96
CA THR A 93 -17.07 -5.75 10.68
C THR A 93 -17.66 -4.68 9.75
N LEU A 94 -18.99 -4.63 9.66
CA LEU A 94 -19.72 -3.63 8.88
C LEU A 94 -19.45 -2.21 9.37
N GLU A 95 -19.54 -1.96 10.68
CA GLU A 95 -19.25 -0.65 11.25
C GLU A 95 -17.82 -0.20 11.00
N ASN A 96 -16.83 -1.12 11.04
CA ASN A 96 -15.45 -0.82 10.67
C ASN A 96 -15.34 -0.28 9.25
N VAL A 97 -16.01 -0.90 8.26
CA VAL A 97 -15.97 -0.46 6.86
C VAL A 97 -16.79 0.81 6.67
N LEU A 98 -17.92 0.94 7.36
CA LEU A 98 -18.79 2.10 7.32
C LEU A 98 -18.04 3.40 7.70
N THR A 99 -17.03 3.33 8.62
CA THR A 99 -16.18 4.49 8.92
C THR A 99 -15.47 5.01 7.66
N GLY A 100 -15.02 4.12 6.77
CA GLY A 100 -14.38 4.51 5.51
C GLY A 100 -15.37 5.17 4.54
N VAL A 101 -16.60 4.67 4.46
CA VAL A 101 -17.65 5.26 3.60
C VAL A 101 -18.03 6.66 4.09
N LEU A 102 -18.22 6.83 5.40
CA LEU A 102 -18.69 8.09 5.99
C LEU A 102 -17.62 9.20 6.01
N PHE A 103 -16.36 8.83 6.21
CA PHE A 103 -15.24 9.78 6.38
C PHE A 103 -14.26 9.77 5.20
N GLY A 104 -14.60 9.08 4.11
CA GLY A 104 -13.83 9.07 2.87
C GLY A 104 -13.94 10.37 2.09
N ARG A 105 -13.70 10.26 0.78
CA ARG A 105 -13.76 11.43 -0.14
C ARG A 105 -15.19 11.96 -0.26
N GLU A 106 -15.33 13.28 -0.18
CA GLU A 106 -16.62 13.96 -0.29
C GLU A 106 -17.34 13.68 -1.63
N GLU A 107 -16.57 13.67 -2.73
CA GLU A 107 -17.13 13.44 -4.07
C GLU A 107 -17.60 11.98 -4.29
N ALA A 108 -17.28 11.09 -3.37
CA ALA A 108 -17.67 9.68 -3.44
C ALA A 108 -18.70 9.30 -2.37
N LYS A 109 -19.38 10.27 -1.78
CA LYS A 109 -20.46 10.01 -0.81
C LYS A 109 -21.61 9.25 -1.46
N GLU A 110 -22.05 8.23 -0.77
CA GLU A 110 -23.11 7.32 -1.20
C GLU A 110 -24.43 7.68 -0.52
N HIS A 111 -25.54 7.47 -1.24
CA HIS A 111 -26.89 7.64 -0.68
C HIS A 111 -27.24 6.55 0.34
N ASP A 112 -26.69 5.34 0.16
CA ASP A 112 -26.83 4.22 1.08
C ASP A 112 -25.46 3.72 1.53
N PRO A 113 -24.89 4.33 2.58
CA PRO A 113 -23.57 3.98 3.06
C PRO A 113 -23.48 2.56 3.66
N ILE A 114 -24.60 2.03 4.19
CA ILE A 114 -24.63 0.66 4.74
C ILE A 114 -24.48 -0.33 3.61
N ARG A 115 -25.32 -0.22 2.57
CA ARG A 115 -25.24 -1.07 1.38
C ARG A 115 -23.86 -1.01 0.73
N LYS A 116 -23.26 0.18 0.64
CA LYS A 116 -21.91 0.33 0.09
C LYS A 116 -20.86 -0.42 0.92
N ALA A 117 -20.95 -0.37 2.25
CA ALA A 117 -20.06 -1.11 3.13
C ALA A 117 -20.23 -2.63 2.98
N GLU A 118 -21.47 -3.13 2.84
CA GLU A 118 -21.77 -4.54 2.57
C GLU A 118 -21.18 -4.99 1.23
N GLU A 119 -21.41 -4.25 0.14
CA GLU A 119 -20.83 -4.53 -1.18
C GLU A 119 -19.29 -4.62 -1.15
N LEU A 120 -18.64 -3.76 -0.39
CA LEU A 120 -17.18 -3.78 -0.23
C LEU A 120 -16.69 -4.98 0.58
N LEU A 121 -17.44 -5.39 1.61
CA LEU A 121 -17.13 -6.60 2.37
C LEU A 121 -17.26 -7.86 1.51
N GLU A 122 -18.31 -7.94 0.70
CA GLU A 122 -18.48 -9.01 -0.28
C GLU A 122 -17.36 -8.99 -1.33
N PHE A 123 -17.02 -7.81 -1.85
CA PHE A 123 -15.97 -7.65 -2.85
C PHE A 123 -14.60 -8.17 -2.36
N VAL A 124 -14.26 -7.93 -1.10
CA VAL A 124 -13.02 -8.48 -0.52
C VAL A 124 -13.14 -9.95 -0.10
N GLY A 125 -14.29 -10.59 -0.35
CA GLY A 125 -14.53 -12.01 -0.10
C GLY A 125 -14.79 -12.35 1.37
N LEU A 126 -15.37 -11.46 2.14
CA LEU A 126 -15.81 -11.76 3.50
C LEU A 126 -17.22 -12.35 3.49
N ASP A 127 -17.43 -13.43 4.26
CA ASP A 127 -18.72 -14.07 4.42
C ASP A 127 -19.74 -13.11 5.08
N GLN A 128 -20.96 -13.02 4.53
CA GLN A 128 -22.04 -12.17 5.05
C GLN A 128 -22.36 -12.45 6.52
N GLN A 129 -22.21 -13.71 6.98
CA GLN A 129 -22.38 -14.08 8.39
C GLN A 129 -21.41 -13.36 9.33
N LYS A 130 -20.30 -12.82 8.79
CA LYS A 130 -19.30 -12.06 9.54
C LYS A 130 -19.57 -10.57 9.65
N PHE A 131 -20.53 -10.02 8.90
CA PHE A 131 -20.77 -8.57 8.85
C PHE A 131 -21.11 -7.96 10.21
N ASN A 132 -21.90 -8.67 11.01
CA ASN A 132 -22.31 -8.24 12.34
C ASN A 132 -21.42 -8.80 13.47
N VAL A 133 -20.31 -9.46 13.13
CA VAL A 133 -19.35 -9.98 14.11
C VAL A 133 -18.39 -8.87 14.54
N PRO A 134 -18.15 -8.65 15.85
CA PRO A 134 -17.13 -7.71 16.32
C PRO A 134 -15.74 -8.06 15.77
N ALA A 135 -14.99 -7.05 15.34
CA ALA A 135 -13.69 -7.26 14.67
C ALA A 135 -12.69 -8.06 15.51
N LYS A 136 -12.74 -7.95 16.84
CA LYS A 136 -11.90 -8.75 17.76
C LYS A 136 -12.11 -10.27 17.67
N ASN A 137 -13.21 -10.72 17.11
CA ASN A 137 -13.56 -12.14 16.96
C ASN A 137 -13.19 -12.71 15.57
N LEU A 138 -12.60 -11.90 14.71
CA LEU A 138 -12.12 -12.30 13.38
C LEU A 138 -10.71 -12.87 13.45
N ASN A 139 -10.39 -13.80 12.55
CA ASN A 139 -9.02 -14.23 12.34
C ASN A 139 -8.19 -13.17 11.57
N VAL A 140 -6.88 -13.37 11.48
CA VAL A 140 -5.96 -12.40 10.86
C VAL A 140 -6.28 -12.14 9.39
N VAL A 141 -6.67 -13.17 8.64
CA VAL A 141 -7.00 -13.05 7.20
C VAL A 141 -8.30 -12.24 7.02
N GLU A 142 -9.32 -12.55 7.80
CA GLU A 142 -10.58 -11.80 7.83
C GLU A 142 -10.35 -10.33 8.20
N LEU A 143 -9.54 -10.07 9.21
CA LEU A 143 -9.17 -8.71 9.62
C LEU A 143 -8.45 -7.93 8.51
N ARG A 144 -7.56 -8.59 7.74
CA ARG A 144 -6.90 -7.96 6.57
C ARG A 144 -7.90 -7.62 5.48
N ARG A 145 -8.87 -8.50 5.22
CA ARG A 145 -9.98 -8.23 4.28
C ARG A 145 -10.81 -7.01 4.74
N VAL A 146 -11.16 -6.94 6.02
CA VAL A 146 -11.85 -5.77 6.60
C VAL A 146 -11.02 -4.50 6.46
N GLN A 147 -9.73 -4.56 6.74
CA GLN A 147 -8.83 -3.40 6.57
C GLN A 147 -8.78 -2.92 5.12
N LEU A 148 -8.73 -3.86 4.16
CA LEU A 148 -8.75 -3.54 2.74
C LEU A 148 -10.10 -2.94 2.32
N ALA A 149 -11.22 -3.55 2.74
CA ALA A 149 -12.56 -3.02 2.48
C ALA A 149 -12.74 -1.60 3.03
N ARG A 150 -12.28 -1.34 4.27
CA ARG A 150 -12.29 -0.01 4.86
C ARG A 150 -11.42 1.00 4.09
N ALA A 151 -10.26 0.57 3.59
CA ALA A 151 -9.43 1.42 2.74
C ALA A 151 -10.11 1.74 1.40
N LEU A 152 -10.74 0.75 0.76
CA LEU A 152 -11.52 0.95 -0.47
C LEU A 152 -12.76 1.81 -0.24
N ALA A 153 -13.37 1.73 0.94
CA ALA A 153 -14.53 2.52 1.32
C ALA A 153 -14.27 4.04 1.31
N THR A 154 -13.00 4.47 1.44
CA THR A 154 -12.64 5.88 1.26
C THR A 154 -12.63 6.33 -0.21
N ALA A 155 -12.94 5.44 -1.16
CA ALA A 155 -12.87 5.64 -2.61
C ALA A 155 -11.52 6.19 -3.09
N PRO A 156 -10.39 5.49 -2.82
CA PRO A 156 -9.07 5.98 -3.14
C PRO A 156 -8.82 6.05 -4.65
N LYS A 157 -8.05 7.06 -5.08
CA LYS A 157 -7.44 7.11 -6.41
C LYS A 157 -6.08 6.39 -6.40
N LEU A 158 -5.38 6.44 -5.25
CA LEU A 158 -4.12 5.76 -4.99
C LEU A 158 -4.22 4.99 -3.67
N LEU A 159 -4.06 3.70 -3.74
CA LEU A 159 -4.05 2.80 -2.58
C LEU A 159 -2.62 2.38 -2.26
N LEU A 160 -2.19 2.65 -1.03
CA LEU A 160 -0.88 2.27 -0.51
C LEU A 160 -1.04 0.98 0.31
N LEU A 161 -0.45 -0.11 -0.16
CA LEU A 161 -0.50 -1.42 0.48
C LEU A 161 0.85 -1.72 1.16
N ASP A 162 0.84 -1.85 2.48
CA ASP A 162 2.04 -2.07 3.29
C ASP A 162 2.05 -3.51 3.83
N GLU A 163 2.76 -4.42 3.14
CA GLU A 163 2.98 -5.83 3.51
C GLU A 163 1.69 -6.63 3.82
N ILE A 164 0.65 -6.45 3.01
CA ILE A 164 -0.66 -7.09 3.24
C ILE A 164 -0.67 -8.60 2.96
N LEU A 165 0.31 -9.10 2.19
CA LEU A 165 0.39 -10.50 1.77
C LEU A 165 1.34 -11.34 2.65
N THR A 166 1.98 -10.74 3.63
CA THR A 166 2.92 -11.43 4.52
C THR A 166 2.22 -12.45 5.40
N GLY A 167 2.74 -13.70 5.44
CA GLY A 167 2.25 -14.78 6.28
C GLY A 167 0.94 -15.43 5.80
N LEU A 168 0.55 -15.23 4.55
CA LEU A 168 -0.52 -15.95 3.89
C LEU A 168 -0.05 -17.32 3.39
N THR A 169 -0.94 -18.30 3.36
CA THR A 169 -0.72 -19.56 2.66
C THR A 169 -0.65 -19.30 1.14
N PRO A 170 -0.09 -20.24 0.34
CA PRO A 170 -0.05 -20.08 -1.12
C PRO A 170 -1.41 -19.80 -1.74
N LYS A 171 -2.46 -20.48 -1.28
CA LYS A 171 -3.84 -20.28 -1.76
C LYS A 171 -4.37 -18.88 -1.42
N GLU A 172 -4.20 -18.45 -0.16
CA GLU A 172 -4.60 -17.10 0.27
C GLU A 172 -3.82 -16.01 -0.47
N SER A 173 -2.55 -16.25 -0.79
CA SER A 173 -1.72 -15.34 -1.60
C SER A 173 -2.29 -15.22 -3.02
N ASP A 174 -2.65 -16.33 -3.66
CA ASP A 174 -3.23 -16.31 -5.01
C ASP A 174 -4.60 -15.59 -5.03
N GLU A 175 -5.45 -15.79 -4.00
CA GLU A 175 -6.71 -15.06 -3.82
C GLU A 175 -6.46 -13.55 -3.64
N ALA A 176 -5.49 -13.17 -2.83
CA ALA A 176 -5.15 -11.77 -2.58
C ALA A 176 -4.53 -11.10 -3.83
N ILE A 177 -3.72 -11.81 -4.60
CA ILE A 177 -3.20 -11.37 -5.90
C ILE A 177 -4.35 -11.08 -6.86
N ALA A 178 -5.32 -12.00 -6.97
CA ALA A 178 -6.49 -11.80 -7.81
C ALA A 178 -7.31 -10.57 -7.37
N LEU A 179 -7.49 -10.39 -6.07
CA LEU A 179 -8.20 -9.24 -5.52
C LEU A 179 -7.50 -7.91 -5.82
N VAL A 180 -6.18 -7.84 -5.69
CA VAL A 180 -5.40 -6.63 -6.04
C VAL A 180 -5.54 -6.30 -7.53
N LYS A 181 -5.56 -7.30 -8.42
CA LYS A 181 -5.82 -7.08 -9.86
C LYS A 181 -7.22 -6.53 -10.11
N LEU A 182 -8.24 -7.06 -9.46
CA LEU A 182 -9.62 -6.57 -9.56
C LEU A 182 -9.74 -5.11 -9.06
N ILE A 183 -9.05 -4.75 -7.98
CA ILE A 183 -9.01 -3.36 -7.48
C ILE A 183 -8.41 -2.43 -8.55
N ARG A 184 -7.31 -2.83 -9.20
CA ARG A 184 -6.73 -2.05 -10.32
C ARG A 184 -7.69 -1.91 -11.49
N GLU A 185 -8.41 -2.99 -11.86
CA GLU A 185 -9.40 -2.98 -12.94
C GLU A 185 -10.55 -2.01 -12.67
N GLN A 186 -10.86 -1.71 -11.41
CA GLN A 186 -11.80 -0.65 -11.01
C GLN A 186 -11.19 0.76 -11.14
N GLY A 187 -9.98 0.91 -11.67
CA GLY A 187 -9.31 2.19 -11.92
C GLY A 187 -8.51 2.73 -10.74
N VAL A 188 -8.33 1.94 -9.67
CA VAL A 188 -7.50 2.33 -8.52
C VAL A 188 -6.03 2.09 -8.85
N THR A 189 -5.21 3.12 -8.69
CA THR A 189 -3.74 3.00 -8.76
C THR A 189 -3.21 2.42 -7.46
N ILE A 190 -2.19 1.56 -7.54
CA ILE A 190 -1.68 0.84 -6.36
C ILE A 190 -0.18 1.06 -6.23
N LEU A 191 0.26 1.42 -5.02
CA LEU A 191 1.64 1.34 -4.61
C LEU A 191 1.74 0.31 -3.50
N MET A 192 2.52 -0.75 -3.72
CA MET A 192 2.66 -1.82 -2.74
C MET A 192 4.10 -1.99 -2.26
N VAL A 193 4.23 -2.25 -0.97
CA VAL A 193 5.47 -2.72 -0.35
C VAL A 193 5.30 -4.19 -0.05
N GLU A 194 6.16 -5.02 -0.60
CA GLU A 194 6.15 -6.47 -0.39
C GLU A 194 7.58 -7.04 -0.39
N HIS A 195 7.73 -8.20 0.25
CA HIS A 195 9.00 -8.93 0.33
C HIS A 195 8.96 -10.24 -0.47
N VAL A 196 7.77 -10.68 -0.89
CA VAL A 196 7.59 -11.93 -1.61
C VAL A 196 7.78 -11.68 -3.10
N MET A 197 8.90 -12.13 -3.67
CA MET A 197 9.23 -11.90 -5.09
C MET A 197 8.16 -12.43 -6.05
N LYS A 198 7.57 -13.61 -5.77
CA LYS A 198 6.46 -14.18 -6.57
C LYS A 198 5.30 -13.18 -6.73
N VAL A 199 4.98 -12.44 -5.67
CA VAL A 199 3.92 -11.42 -5.67
C VAL A 199 4.32 -10.23 -6.54
N ILE A 200 5.55 -9.74 -6.35
CA ILE A 200 6.10 -8.61 -7.12
C ILE A 200 6.10 -8.93 -8.60
N MET A 201 6.63 -10.11 -8.98
CA MET A 201 6.68 -10.59 -10.37
C MET A 201 5.30 -10.78 -10.99
N GLY A 202 4.31 -11.19 -10.19
CA GLY A 202 2.96 -11.50 -10.68
C GLY A 202 2.00 -10.31 -10.72
N LEU A 203 2.34 -9.19 -10.05
CA LEU A 203 1.44 -8.06 -9.87
C LEU A 203 1.96 -6.73 -10.38
N CYS A 204 3.26 -6.43 -10.16
CA CYS A 204 3.77 -5.10 -10.40
C CYS A 204 4.08 -4.87 -11.88
N ASP A 205 3.67 -3.72 -12.38
CA ASP A 205 4.06 -3.24 -13.71
C ASP A 205 5.49 -2.68 -13.68
N ARG A 206 5.88 -2.07 -12.56
CA ARG A 206 7.19 -1.46 -12.33
C ARG A 206 7.58 -1.60 -10.86
N VAL A 207 8.87 -1.76 -10.61
CA VAL A 207 9.43 -1.93 -9.27
C VAL A 207 10.54 -0.92 -9.04
N THR A 208 10.52 -0.28 -7.88
CA THR A 208 11.59 0.59 -7.39
C THR A 208 12.27 -0.04 -6.19
N VAL A 209 13.59 -0.07 -6.18
CA VAL A 209 14.39 -0.63 -5.09
C VAL A 209 14.99 0.50 -4.25
N LEU A 210 14.69 0.47 -2.94
CA LEU A 210 15.33 1.34 -1.95
C LEU A 210 16.40 0.59 -1.17
N HIS A 211 17.53 1.27 -0.95
CA HIS A 211 18.61 0.80 -0.08
C HIS A 211 19.23 1.97 0.69
N HIS A 212 19.28 1.85 2.03
CA HIS A 212 19.82 2.91 2.91
C HIS A 212 19.25 4.32 2.64
N GLY A 213 17.95 4.39 2.32
CA GLY A 213 17.24 5.64 2.07
C GLY A 213 17.43 6.22 0.65
N GLU A 214 18.06 5.50 -0.26
CA GLU A 214 18.32 5.91 -1.65
C GLU A 214 17.63 4.95 -2.65
N LYS A 215 17.19 5.48 -3.79
CA LYS A 215 16.75 4.66 -4.92
C LYS A 215 17.99 4.13 -5.66
N ILE A 216 18.13 2.81 -5.72
CA ILE A 216 19.26 2.17 -6.38
C ILE A 216 18.94 1.56 -7.73
N CYS A 217 17.67 1.19 -7.97
CA CYS A 217 17.22 0.61 -9.22
C CYS A 217 15.72 0.91 -9.43
N GLU A 218 15.29 0.97 -10.68
CA GLU A 218 13.89 1.06 -11.09
C GLU A 218 13.74 0.45 -12.48
N GLY A 219 12.73 -0.40 -12.66
CA GLY A 219 12.47 -1.09 -13.92
C GLY A 219 11.28 -2.02 -13.81
N THR A 220 11.07 -2.86 -14.84
CA THR A 220 10.15 -3.98 -14.76
C THR A 220 10.61 -4.97 -13.68
N PRO A 221 9.71 -5.80 -13.12
CA PRO A 221 10.11 -6.81 -12.14
C PRO A 221 11.27 -7.68 -12.62
N GLU A 222 11.28 -8.07 -13.91
CA GLU A 222 12.33 -8.89 -14.51
C GLU A 222 13.68 -8.16 -14.60
N GLU A 223 13.69 -6.88 -15.01
CA GLU A 223 14.90 -6.06 -15.05
C GLU A 223 15.51 -5.90 -13.66
N VAL A 224 14.66 -5.61 -12.66
CA VAL A 224 15.09 -5.42 -11.28
C VAL A 224 15.67 -6.71 -10.68
N CYS A 225 15.08 -7.86 -10.97
CA CYS A 225 15.59 -9.15 -10.50
C CYS A 225 16.98 -9.50 -11.08
N ASN A 226 17.29 -9.00 -12.27
CA ASN A 226 18.56 -9.25 -12.96
C ASN A 226 19.61 -8.14 -12.70
N ASP A 227 19.26 -7.06 -12.00
CA ASP A 227 20.19 -5.97 -11.69
C ASP A 227 21.24 -6.42 -10.64
N GLU A 228 22.53 -6.32 -11.01
CA GLU A 228 23.63 -6.76 -10.15
C GLU A 228 23.68 -6.03 -8.80
N ASN A 229 23.27 -4.77 -8.70
CA ASN A 229 23.24 -4.02 -7.45
C ASN A 229 22.13 -4.52 -6.55
N VAL A 230 20.96 -4.84 -7.14
CA VAL A 230 19.83 -5.43 -6.42
C VAL A 230 20.21 -6.80 -5.87
N VAL A 231 20.79 -7.66 -6.71
CA VAL A 231 21.28 -9.00 -6.31
C VAL A 231 22.29 -8.89 -5.15
N LYS A 232 23.26 -7.96 -5.23
CA LYS A 232 24.25 -7.75 -4.15
C LYS A 232 23.62 -7.30 -2.84
N VAL A 233 22.58 -6.45 -2.91
CA VAL A 233 21.91 -5.89 -1.72
C VAL A 233 21.05 -6.93 -1.01
N TYR A 234 20.36 -7.80 -1.76
CA TYR A 234 19.45 -8.80 -1.18
C TYR A 234 20.16 -10.08 -0.72
N LEU A 235 21.22 -10.49 -1.41
CA LEU A 235 21.76 -11.83 -1.27
C LEU A 235 23.19 -11.86 -0.70
N GLY A 236 23.86 -10.70 -0.55
CA GLY A 236 25.27 -10.70 -0.26
C GLY A 236 26.02 -11.46 -1.38
N LYS A 237 27.30 -11.74 -1.26
CA LYS A 237 28.16 -12.29 -2.31
C LYS A 237 27.82 -13.74 -2.81
N LYS A 238 26.63 -14.33 -2.48
CA LYS A 238 26.26 -15.70 -2.93
C LYS A 238 24.75 -15.85 -3.04
N PHE A 239 24.19 -15.76 -4.26
CA PHE A 239 23.00 -16.54 -4.68
C PHE A 239 22.65 -16.18 -6.13
N SER A 240 22.43 -17.17 -6.99
CA SER A 240 21.74 -17.00 -8.26
C SER A 240 20.24 -17.20 -8.01
N PHE A 241 19.38 -16.42 -8.67
CA PHE A 241 17.91 -16.50 -8.54
C PHE A 241 17.32 -17.72 -9.25
N TYR A 242 18.17 -18.58 -9.82
CA TYR A 242 17.78 -19.78 -10.58
C TYR A 242 18.49 -21.01 -10.02
N GLU A 243 18.00 -21.55 -8.90
CA GLU A 243 18.14 -22.97 -8.57
C GLU A 243 16.90 -23.42 -7.80
N ASP A 244 16.13 -24.26 -8.54
CA ASP A 244 14.99 -25.13 -8.18
C ASP A 244 13.62 -24.48 -7.90
#